data_ad3224340885f669ef14c9d14e9fdf04
#
_entry.id   ad3224340885f669ef14c9d14e9fdf04
#
_cell.length_a   1.000
_cell.length_b   1.000
_cell.length_c   1.000
_cell.angle_alpha   90.00
_cell.angle_beta   90.00
_cell.angle_gamma   90.00
#
_symmetry.space_group_name_H-M   'P 1'
#
loop_
_entity.id
_entity.type
_entity.pdbx_description
1 polymer ?
#
loop_
_entity_poly.entity_id
_entity_poly.type
_entity_poly.pdbx_seq_one_letter_code
_entity_poly.pdbx_strand_id
1 'polypeptide(L)'
;MDRDNHGNEMLSQNKLIVGNSDSILMFGFEEQQMLREFSKTISNQLLNCNGELEYLIHDILNEIDGFQRSVEKKQLVFISSNEKKRASLIKKYNAILVYMDKMELALKLQEAQFIKDSKLYEYLSKRIDTTLESLKESISYGNDVVGQKPIEQETDDINNWYERLSKRISD
;
A
#
# COMPACT_ATOMS: atom_id res chain seq x y z
N MET A 1 13.18 -22.98 -23.72
CA MET A 1 11.98 -23.73 -24.12
C MET A 1 11.47 -24.41 -22.88
N ASP A 2 10.92 -23.66 -21.91
CA ASP A 2 10.32 -24.18 -20.66
C ASP A 2 9.55 -23.01 -20.00
N ARG A 3 8.41 -22.65 -20.60
CA ARG A 3 7.51 -21.60 -20.05
C ARG A 3 6.08 -22.09 -19.75
N ASP A 4 5.76 -23.35 -20.00
CA ASP A 4 4.38 -23.82 -19.95
C ASP A 4 4.03 -24.72 -18.74
N ASN A 5 4.95 -24.89 -17.77
CA ASN A 5 4.70 -25.82 -16.66
C ASN A 5 4.17 -25.16 -15.37
N HIS A 6 4.23 -23.83 -15.23
CA HIS A 6 3.72 -23.15 -14.02
C HIS A 6 2.20 -22.92 -14.00
N GLY A 7 1.56 -22.89 -15.18
CA GLY A 7 0.10 -22.74 -15.28
C GLY A 7 -0.68 -23.98 -14.90
N ASN A 8 -0.08 -25.17 -15.10
CA ASN A 8 -0.78 -26.43 -14.84
C ASN A 8 -0.70 -26.91 -13.38
N GLU A 9 0.28 -26.43 -12.60
CA GLU A 9 0.36 -26.77 -11.17
C GLU A 9 -0.62 -25.95 -10.32
N MET A 10 -0.92 -24.70 -10.68
CA MET A 10 -1.92 -23.88 -9.97
C MET A 10 -3.35 -24.43 -10.10
N LEU A 11 -3.70 -25.01 -11.25
CA LEU A 11 -5.04 -25.61 -11.47
C LEU A 11 -5.26 -26.92 -10.68
N SER A 12 -4.20 -27.54 -10.14
CA SER A 12 -4.33 -28.83 -9.43
C SER A 12 -4.73 -28.68 -7.96
N GLN A 13 -4.53 -27.51 -7.33
CA GLN A 13 -4.77 -27.30 -5.90
C GLN A 13 -6.22 -26.91 -5.57
N ASN A 14 -6.98 -26.38 -6.53
CA ASN A 14 -8.38 -25.97 -6.33
C ASN A 14 -9.42 -27.03 -6.75
N LYS A 15 -9.01 -28.29 -6.94
CA LYS A 15 -9.92 -29.32 -7.37
C LYS A 15 -10.85 -29.73 -6.22
N LEU A 16 -12.13 -29.44 -6.39
CA LEU A 16 -13.17 -29.93 -5.47
C LEU A 16 -13.32 -31.43 -5.61
N ILE A 17 -13.28 -32.13 -4.47
CA ILE A 17 -13.48 -33.59 -4.38
C ILE A 17 -14.76 -33.79 -3.58
N VAL A 18 -15.79 -34.34 -4.24
CA VAL A 18 -17.11 -34.56 -3.61
C VAL A 18 -16.94 -35.48 -2.39
N GLY A 19 -17.53 -35.09 -1.28
CA GLY A 19 -17.42 -35.79 0.01
C GLY A 19 -16.15 -35.43 0.82
N ASN A 20 -15.17 -34.74 0.25
CA ASN A 20 -13.98 -34.30 0.99
C ASN A 20 -14.14 -32.88 1.53
N SER A 21 -14.32 -32.73 2.85
CA SER A 21 -14.49 -31.46 3.52
C SER A 21 -13.25 -30.54 3.41
N ASP A 22 -12.05 -31.09 3.34
CA ASP A 22 -10.81 -30.31 3.22
C ASP A 22 -10.74 -29.60 1.87
N SER A 23 -11.29 -30.21 0.80
CA SER A 23 -11.35 -29.58 -0.52
C SER A 23 -12.20 -28.29 -0.51
N ILE A 24 -13.24 -28.23 0.31
CA ILE A 24 -14.05 -27.00 0.50
C ILE A 24 -13.27 -25.94 1.25
N LEU A 25 -12.51 -26.32 2.29
CA LEU A 25 -11.70 -25.36 3.06
C LEU A 25 -10.60 -24.71 2.24
N MET A 26 -9.99 -25.50 1.33
CA MET A 26 -8.93 -25.02 0.44
C MET A 26 -9.47 -24.24 -0.76
N PHE A 27 -10.77 -24.34 -1.06
CA PHE A 27 -11.39 -23.67 -2.20
C PHE A 27 -11.36 -22.14 -2.04
N GLY A 28 -10.69 -21.44 -2.98
CA GLY A 28 -10.50 -20.00 -2.96
C GLY A 28 -9.56 -19.49 -1.85
N PHE A 29 -8.82 -20.37 -1.17
CA PHE A 29 -7.93 -20.00 -0.06
C PHE A 29 -6.76 -19.13 -0.53
N GLU A 30 -6.12 -19.49 -1.65
CA GLU A 30 -4.97 -18.76 -2.19
C GLU A 30 -5.36 -17.33 -2.61
N GLU A 31 -6.49 -17.17 -3.28
CA GLU A 31 -7.02 -15.87 -3.70
C GLU A 31 -7.34 -15.00 -2.48
N GLN A 32 -7.97 -15.56 -1.45
CA GLN A 32 -8.25 -14.85 -0.21
C GLN A 32 -6.97 -14.45 0.53
N GLN A 33 -5.96 -15.29 0.54
CA GLN A 33 -4.67 -14.98 1.14
C GLN A 33 -3.98 -13.84 0.38
N MET A 34 -3.96 -13.86 -0.94
CA MET A 34 -3.42 -12.77 -1.75
C MET A 34 -4.12 -11.44 -1.47
N LEU A 35 -5.45 -11.42 -1.40
CA LEU A 35 -6.21 -10.21 -1.08
C LEU A 35 -5.89 -9.67 0.31
N ARG A 36 -5.67 -10.53 1.30
CA ARG A 36 -5.24 -10.12 2.65
C ARG A 36 -3.84 -9.50 2.64
N GLU A 37 -2.91 -10.08 1.88
CA GLU A 37 -1.55 -9.56 1.73
C GLU A 37 -1.56 -8.19 1.04
N PHE A 38 -2.38 -8.00 0.02
CA PHE A 38 -2.55 -6.70 -0.63
C PHE A 38 -3.09 -5.65 0.35
N SER A 39 -4.14 -5.98 1.07
CA SER A 39 -4.73 -5.09 2.08
C SER A 39 -3.69 -4.67 3.13
N LYS A 40 -2.89 -5.61 3.62
CA LYS A 40 -1.82 -5.35 4.58
C LYS A 40 -0.74 -4.46 3.98
N THR A 41 -0.33 -4.70 2.74
CA THR A 41 0.70 -3.90 2.06
C THR A 41 0.23 -2.45 1.88
N ILE A 42 -0.99 -2.25 1.39
CA ILE A 42 -1.58 -0.92 1.21
C ILE A 42 -1.71 -0.20 2.56
N SER A 43 -2.20 -0.88 3.60
CA SER A 43 -2.35 -0.30 4.94
C SER A 43 -1.02 0.15 5.52
N ASN A 44 0.04 -0.65 5.36
CA ASN A 44 1.38 -0.29 5.83
C ASN A 44 1.95 0.93 5.09
N GLN A 45 1.69 1.06 3.79
CA GLN A 45 2.13 2.21 3.00
C GLN A 45 1.42 3.50 3.42
N LEU A 46 0.11 3.44 3.66
CA LEU A 46 -0.68 4.59 4.11
C LEU A 46 -0.24 5.11 5.50
N LEU A 47 0.24 4.23 6.37
CA LEU A 47 0.73 4.59 7.70
C LEU A 47 2.14 5.22 7.69
N ASN A 48 2.90 5.06 6.62
CA ASN A 48 4.27 5.59 6.46
C ASN A 48 4.32 7.00 5.86
N CYS A 49 3.25 7.79 5.95
CA CYS A 49 3.27 9.20 5.55
C CYS A 49 4.25 9.98 6.43
N ASN A 50 5.35 10.44 5.82
CA ASN A 50 6.47 11.11 6.49
C ASN A 50 6.07 12.50 7.01
N GLY A 51 5.96 12.65 8.33
CA GLY A 51 5.88 13.95 9.00
C GLY A 51 7.18 14.77 8.95
N GLU A 52 8.28 14.23 8.44
CA GLU A 52 9.59 14.89 8.39
C GLU A 52 9.56 16.20 7.59
N LEU A 53 8.84 16.22 6.48
CA LEU A 53 8.70 17.40 5.64
C LEU A 53 7.91 18.52 6.35
N GLU A 54 6.90 18.17 7.13
CA GLU A 54 6.12 19.10 7.94
C GLU A 54 6.99 19.77 9.01
N TYR A 55 7.84 19.02 9.69
CA TYR A 55 8.80 19.57 10.65
C TYR A 55 9.79 20.52 9.99
N LEU A 56 10.34 20.17 8.82
CA LEU A 56 11.28 21.02 8.09
C LEU A 56 10.63 22.34 7.63
N ILE A 57 9.40 22.29 7.15
CA ILE A 57 8.63 23.49 6.77
C ILE A 57 8.42 24.40 7.98
N HIS A 58 8.03 23.84 9.12
CA HIS A 58 7.83 24.58 10.35
C HIS A 58 9.13 25.24 10.83
N ASP A 59 10.26 24.54 10.79
CA ASP A 59 11.57 25.07 11.17
C ASP A 59 12.01 26.22 10.26
N ILE A 60 11.81 26.09 8.94
CA ILE A 60 12.10 27.18 7.99
C ILE A 60 11.25 28.40 8.26
N LEU A 61 9.95 28.25 8.49
CA LEU A 61 9.06 29.35 8.80
C LEU A 61 9.51 30.07 10.08
N ASN A 62 9.89 29.35 11.11
CA ASN A 62 10.40 29.92 12.36
C ASN A 62 11.70 30.72 12.15
N GLU A 63 12.63 30.21 11.33
CA GLU A 63 13.88 30.92 11.02
C GLU A 63 13.63 32.19 10.18
N ILE A 64 12.70 32.13 9.20
CA ILE A 64 12.30 33.30 8.40
C ILE A 64 11.67 34.36 9.30
N ASP A 65 10.75 34.01 10.17
CA ASP A 65 10.12 34.93 11.15
C ASP A 65 11.18 35.56 12.07
N GLY A 66 12.12 34.77 12.56
CA GLY A 66 13.23 35.25 13.37
C GLY A 66 14.14 36.23 12.62
N PHE A 67 14.37 35.98 11.32
CA PHE A 67 15.11 36.86 10.44
C PHE A 67 14.35 38.17 10.22
N GLN A 68 13.07 38.11 9.85
CA GLN A 68 12.22 39.26 9.61
C GLN A 68 12.13 40.17 10.83
N ARG A 69 11.84 39.65 12.03
CA ARG A 69 11.85 40.42 13.28
C ARG A 69 13.19 41.07 13.56
N SER A 70 14.30 40.43 13.14
CA SER A 70 15.64 40.98 13.32
C SER A 70 15.92 42.16 12.36
N VAL A 71 15.32 42.13 11.15
CA VAL A 71 15.39 43.22 10.17
C VAL A 71 14.54 44.40 10.64
N GLU A 72 13.29 44.18 11.05
CA GLU A 72 12.33 45.20 11.50
C GLU A 72 12.83 45.98 12.75
N LYS A 73 13.35 45.27 13.77
CA LYS A 73 13.94 45.86 14.96
C LYS A 73 15.13 46.80 14.66
N LYS A 74 15.81 46.61 13.51
CA LYS A 74 16.99 47.40 13.12
C LYS A 74 16.64 48.66 12.34
N GLN A 75 15.47 48.77 11.76
CA GLN A 75 15.00 50.04 11.16
C GLN A 75 14.74 51.13 12.22
N LEU A 76 14.53 50.75 13.49
CA LEU A 76 14.21 51.64 14.59
C LEU A 76 15.42 52.13 15.40
N VAL A 77 16.64 51.61 15.17
CA VAL A 77 17.84 51.98 15.93
C VAL A 77 18.98 52.37 14.97
N PHE A 78 18.92 53.58 14.49
CA PHE A 78 20.08 54.27 13.93
C PHE A 78 21.06 54.49 15.10
N ILE A 79 22.30 54.03 14.91
CA ILE A 79 23.53 54.31 15.65
C ILE A 79 24.16 53.06 16.31
N SER A 80 25.41 52.86 15.93
CA SER A 80 26.51 52.06 16.48
C SER A 80 26.53 50.55 16.19
N SER A 81 27.72 50.14 15.73
CA SER A 81 28.24 48.82 15.41
C SER A 81 27.56 48.05 14.26
N ASN A 82 27.69 48.60 13.04
CA ASN A 82 27.21 47.96 11.81
C ASN A 82 27.80 46.55 11.55
N GLU A 83 29.02 46.28 11.97
CA GLU A 83 29.68 45.00 11.70
C GLU A 83 29.08 43.80 12.45
N LYS A 84 28.87 43.94 13.78
CA LYS A 84 28.27 42.89 14.61
C LYS A 84 26.83 42.54 14.18
N LYS A 85 26.08 43.60 13.80
CA LYS A 85 24.70 43.43 13.32
C LYS A 85 24.67 42.77 11.96
N ARG A 86 25.59 43.15 11.04
CA ARG A 86 25.74 42.53 9.72
C ARG A 86 26.14 41.07 9.86
N ALA A 87 27.12 40.75 10.70
CA ALA A 87 27.51 39.36 10.96
C ALA A 87 26.38 38.48 11.50
N SER A 88 25.54 39.03 12.42
CA SER A 88 24.36 38.35 12.95
C SER A 88 23.29 38.10 11.88
N LEU A 89 23.08 39.05 10.95
CA LEU A 89 22.15 38.84 9.84
C LEU A 89 22.66 37.77 8.85
N ILE A 90 23.93 37.84 8.50
CA ILE A 90 24.57 36.85 7.63
C ILE A 90 24.47 35.45 8.25
N LYS A 91 24.69 35.32 9.56
CA LYS A 91 24.55 34.07 10.26
C LYS A 91 23.12 33.48 10.13
N LYS A 92 22.10 34.32 10.33
CA LYS A 92 20.70 33.89 10.20
C LYS A 92 20.34 33.57 8.75
N TYR A 93 20.79 34.36 7.79
CA TYR A 93 20.60 34.07 6.37
C TYR A 93 21.22 32.72 5.99
N ASN A 94 22.45 32.45 6.44
CA ASN A 94 23.11 31.18 6.18
C ASN A 94 22.37 30.01 6.84
N ALA A 95 21.78 30.21 8.03
CA ALA A 95 20.95 29.18 8.66
C ALA A 95 19.71 28.85 7.79
N ILE A 96 19.05 29.84 7.24
CA ILE A 96 17.91 29.65 6.32
C ILE A 96 18.36 28.85 5.08
N LEU A 97 19.50 29.20 4.47
CA LEU A 97 20.02 28.46 3.31
C LEU A 97 20.25 26.99 3.63
N VAL A 98 20.84 26.68 4.79
CA VAL A 98 21.04 25.27 5.23
C VAL A 98 19.71 24.53 5.38
N TYR A 99 18.68 25.17 5.89
CA TYR A 99 17.35 24.56 5.97
C TYR A 99 16.71 24.36 4.60
N MET A 100 16.91 25.31 3.67
CA MET A 100 16.44 25.17 2.28
C MET A 100 17.12 23.98 1.58
N ASP A 101 18.42 23.82 1.75
CA ASP A 101 19.16 22.68 1.19
C ASP A 101 18.65 21.34 1.75
N LYS A 102 18.37 21.28 3.06
CA LYS A 102 17.76 20.11 3.69
C LYS A 102 16.36 19.82 3.14
N MET A 103 15.55 20.84 2.93
CA MET A 103 14.22 20.69 2.35
C MET A 103 14.27 20.19 0.90
N GLU A 104 15.20 20.75 0.10
CA GLU A 104 15.43 20.25 -1.27
C GLU A 104 15.78 18.78 -1.28
N LEU A 105 16.68 18.33 -0.38
CA LEU A 105 17.04 16.92 -0.25
C LEU A 105 15.84 16.08 0.18
N ALA A 106 15.08 16.52 1.17
CA ALA A 106 13.89 15.80 1.65
C ALA A 106 12.82 15.67 0.55
N LEU A 107 12.61 16.72 -0.25
CA LEU A 107 11.70 16.68 -1.40
C LEU A 107 12.16 15.70 -2.47
N LYS A 108 13.45 15.66 -2.79
CA LYS A 108 14.01 14.68 -3.74
C LYS A 108 13.84 13.23 -3.26
N LEU A 109 14.04 13.01 -1.96
CA LEU A 109 13.83 11.68 -1.37
C LEU A 109 12.34 11.29 -1.41
N GLN A 110 11.45 12.24 -1.14
CA GLN A 110 10.00 12.00 -1.21
C GLN A 110 9.55 11.75 -2.64
N GLU A 111 10.08 12.49 -3.64
CA GLU A 111 9.81 12.25 -5.06
C GLU A 111 10.24 10.82 -5.45
N ALA A 112 11.44 10.40 -5.06
CA ALA A 112 11.91 9.04 -5.31
C ALA A 112 11.02 7.97 -4.65
N GLN A 113 10.52 8.25 -3.43
CA GLN A 113 9.59 7.36 -2.75
C GLN A 113 8.24 7.30 -3.49
N PHE A 114 7.68 8.42 -3.93
CA PHE A 114 6.45 8.45 -4.74
C PHE A 114 6.57 7.65 -6.03
N ILE A 115 7.70 7.75 -6.73
CA ILE A 115 7.95 6.96 -7.94
C ILE A 115 7.95 5.46 -7.63
N LYS A 116 8.58 5.07 -6.52
CA LYS A 116 8.60 3.68 -6.04
C LYS A 116 7.20 3.19 -5.68
N ASP A 117 6.46 4.00 -4.92
CA ASP A 117 5.10 3.66 -4.49
C ASP A 117 4.13 3.56 -5.67
N SER A 118 4.25 4.47 -6.66
CA SER A 118 3.47 4.40 -7.90
C SER A 118 3.68 3.09 -8.66
N LYS A 119 4.94 2.64 -8.79
CA LYS A 119 5.26 1.35 -9.41
C LYS A 119 4.73 0.17 -8.61
N LEU A 120 4.78 0.25 -7.28
CA LEU A 120 4.22 -0.77 -6.40
C LEU A 120 2.70 -0.85 -6.58
N TYR A 121 1.99 0.28 -6.59
CA TYR A 121 0.54 0.31 -6.79
C TYR A 121 0.14 -0.21 -8.17
N GLU A 122 0.87 0.13 -9.22
CA GLU A 122 0.64 -0.42 -10.56
C GLU A 122 0.79 -1.96 -10.57
N TYR A 123 1.83 -2.46 -9.93
CA TYR A 123 2.06 -3.90 -9.78
C TYR A 123 0.94 -4.58 -8.98
N LEU A 124 0.54 -3.98 -7.85
CA LEU A 124 -0.54 -4.50 -7.00
C LEU A 124 -1.89 -4.49 -7.73
N SER A 125 -2.19 -3.42 -8.48
CA SER A 125 -3.41 -3.33 -9.29
C SER A 125 -3.51 -4.49 -10.29
N LYS A 126 -2.46 -4.73 -11.06
CA LYS A 126 -2.42 -5.86 -12.02
C LYS A 126 -2.61 -7.22 -11.33
N ARG A 127 -1.99 -7.40 -10.16
CA ARG A 127 -2.15 -8.65 -9.39
C ARG A 127 -3.55 -8.81 -8.82
N ILE A 128 -4.18 -7.71 -8.34
CA ILE A 128 -5.57 -7.74 -7.88
C ILE A 128 -6.49 -8.14 -9.02
N ASP A 129 -6.34 -7.54 -10.20
CA ASP A 129 -7.15 -7.87 -11.37
C ASP A 129 -7.04 -9.36 -11.73
N THR A 130 -5.81 -9.89 -11.79
CA THR A 130 -5.58 -11.32 -12.02
C THR A 130 -6.20 -12.20 -10.94
N THR A 131 -6.09 -11.81 -9.67
CA THR A 131 -6.67 -12.57 -8.54
C THR A 131 -8.20 -12.55 -8.59
N LEU A 132 -8.80 -11.42 -8.97
CA LEU A 132 -10.25 -11.30 -9.13
C LEU A 132 -10.77 -12.18 -10.29
N GLU A 133 -10.02 -12.28 -11.38
CA GLU A 133 -10.37 -13.17 -12.49
C GLU A 133 -10.28 -14.65 -12.03
N SER A 134 -9.20 -15.05 -11.38
CA SER A 134 -9.06 -16.40 -10.81
C SER A 134 -10.19 -16.72 -9.83
N LEU A 135 -10.57 -15.76 -8.98
CA LEU A 135 -11.67 -15.94 -8.04
C LEU A 135 -13.02 -16.14 -8.76
N LYS A 136 -13.28 -15.36 -9.82
CA LYS A 136 -14.50 -15.52 -10.64
C LYS A 136 -14.55 -16.91 -11.30
N GLU A 137 -13.43 -17.39 -11.83
CA GLU A 137 -13.32 -18.72 -12.44
C GLU A 137 -13.56 -19.80 -11.38
N SER A 138 -12.99 -19.67 -10.19
CA SER A 138 -13.21 -20.57 -9.06
C SER A 138 -14.68 -20.60 -8.66
N ILE A 139 -15.33 -19.44 -8.52
CA ILE A 139 -16.76 -19.33 -8.19
C ILE A 139 -17.60 -20.00 -9.28
N SER A 140 -17.31 -19.76 -10.57
CA SER A 140 -18.01 -20.40 -11.68
C SER A 140 -17.89 -21.92 -11.63
N TYR A 141 -16.67 -22.40 -11.43
CA TYR A 141 -16.42 -23.85 -11.29
C TYR A 141 -17.17 -24.45 -10.08
N GLY A 142 -17.14 -23.75 -8.93
CA GLY A 142 -17.88 -24.20 -7.74
C GLY A 142 -19.40 -24.27 -7.97
N ASN A 143 -19.96 -23.28 -8.67
CA ASN A 143 -21.38 -23.27 -9.04
C ASN A 143 -21.72 -24.42 -10.00
N ASP A 144 -20.85 -24.73 -10.97
CA ASP A 144 -21.04 -25.84 -11.88
C ASP A 144 -21.06 -27.19 -11.12
N VAL A 145 -20.15 -27.34 -10.14
CA VAL A 145 -20.12 -28.54 -9.28
C VAL A 145 -21.39 -28.65 -8.46
N VAL A 146 -21.88 -27.56 -7.86
CA VAL A 146 -23.14 -27.55 -7.11
C VAL A 146 -24.33 -27.85 -8.02
N GLY A 147 -24.33 -27.30 -9.25
CA GLY A 147 -25.40 -27.56 -10.25
C GLY A 147 -25.45 -29.00 -10.76
N GLN A 148 -24.35 -29.75 -10.66
CA GLN A 148 -24.27 -31.17 -11.04
C GLN A 148 -24.66 -32.13 -9.91
N LYS A 149 -25.19 -31.59 -8.78
CA LYS A 149 -25.67 -32.43 -7.66
C LYS A 149 -26.68 -33.48 -8.17
N PRO A 150 -26.43 -34.76 -7.97
CA PRO A 150 -27.35 -35.83 -8.35
C PRO A 150 -28.70 -35.70 -7.61
N ILE A 151 -29.79 -35.96 -8.32
CA ILE A 151 -31.17 -35.82 -7.78
C ILE A 151 -31.58 -37.09 -6.97
N GLU A 152 -30.89 -38.20 -7.15
CA GLU A 152 -31.29 -39.49 -6.57
C GLU A 152 -30.19 -40.11 -5.68
N GLN A 153 -30.57 -40.45 -4.44
CA GLN A 153 -29.89 -41.37 -3.49
C GLN A 153 -28.46 -41.00 -3.06
N GLU A 154 -28.24 -39.78 -2.56
CA GLU A 154 -27.00 -39.51 -1.86
C GLU A 154 -27.14 -39.67 -0.35
N THR A 155 -26.05 -40.08 0.29
CA THR A 155 -25.95 -40.14 1.75
C THR A 155 -26.04 -38.73 2.33
N ASP A 156 -26.51 -38.60 3.57
CA ASP A 156 -26.61 -37.30 4.29
C ASP A 156 -25.27 -36.56 4.28
N ASP A 157 -24.15 -37.26 4.31
CA ASP A 157 -22.81 -36.70 4.26
C ASP A 157 -22.51 -35.93 2.96
N ILE A 158 -22.94 -36.50 1.81
CA ILE A 158 -22.74 -35.86 0.49
C ILE A 158 -23.65 -34.66 0.35
N ASN A 159 -24.90 -34.73 0.80
CA ASN A 159 -25.80 -33.59 0.80
C ASN A 159 -25.25 -32.41 1.65
N ASN A 160 -24.74 -32.70 2.84
CA ASN A 160 -24.09 -31.75 3.72
C ASN A 160 -22.84 -31.13 3.07
N TRP A 161 -22.07 -31.91 2.30
CA TRP A 161 -20.91 -31.40 1.56
C TRP A 161 -21.32 -30.34 0.51
N TYR A 162 -22.38 -30.59 -0.28
CA TYR A 162 -22.90 -29.62 -1.27
C TYR A 162 -23.43 -28.35 -0.61
N GLU A 163 -24.12 -28.44 0.54
CA GLU A 163 -24.60 -27.29 1.28
C GLU A 163 -23.44 -26.42 1.80
N ARG A 164 -22.39 -27.06 2.32
CA ARG A 164 -21.19 -26.38 2.80
C ARG A 164 -20.44 -25.71 1.65
N LEU A 165 -20.34 -26.35 0.49
CA LEU A 165 -19.73 -25.75 -0.70
C LEU A 165 -20.54 -24.54 -1.16
N SER A 166 -21.85 -24.66 -1.29
CA SER A 166 -22.74 -23.55 -1.67
C SER A 166 -22.58 -22.35 -0.73
N LYS A 167 -22.51 -22.59 0.57
CA LYS A 167 -22.23 -21.54 1.56
C LYS A 167 -20.86 -20.90 1.34
N ARG A 168 -19.82 -21.71 1.12
CA ARG A 168 -18.45 -21.21 0.90
C ARG A 168 -18.32 -20.34 -0.35
N ILE A 169 -19.11 -20.60 -1.39
CA ILE A 169 -19.15 -19.80 -2.63
C ILE A 169 -19.85 -18.45 -2.39
N SER A 170 -20.81 -18.42 -1.47
CA SER A 170 -21.63 -17.21 -1.16
C SER A 170 -20.93 -16.24 -0.20
N ASP A 171 -20.03 -16.74 0.63
CA ASP A 171 -19.23 -15.97 1.61
C ASP A 171 -18.03 -15.28 0.93
#